data_63ea18e8499d1fb103b9a9bbb5a82347
#
_entry.id   63ea18e8499d1fb103b9a9bbb5a82347
#
_cell.length_a   1.000
_cell.length_b   1.000
_cell.length_c   1.000
_cell.angle_alpha   90.00
_cell.angle_beta   90.00
_cell.angle_gamma   90.00
#
_symmetry.space_group_name_H-M   'P 1'
#
loop_
_entity.id
_entity.type
_entity.pdbx_description
1 polymer ?
#
loop_
_entity_poly.entity_id
_entity_poly.type
_entity_poly.pdbx_seq_one_letter_code
_entity_poly.pdbx_strand_id
1 'polypeptide(L)'
;MRMLLAATAALIGLSGAALAQGALGANYNEHYEDVDYRELEQAGAKWVRIFLPMHQLDRGSAAEHGAVKKILEARARGYRTILTFKYPYNRVPFPKAEGAEMERQLARTDAVLPLVMGKVDILMIGNEPFIESRKQDWNPNFNAFYEKLAKRVIDYRKQHCGANCGTRLYMGAMNQLEKAEWRTPATDRWMAFVKETPELDGVTIHPHITAIEQSKAFLDYILPRMRPEQTFIVTEFSLIWWWQANMEKPVPPAFADKYQAPRNAQNWQIVKAALETPFPKTQWDDFLKMSPWFEGRKHYLRNQMKIFRDTGRLAVATYGFKQGSSMSASWGPKKTPWLINSVFAPATIRKNADGTAQPNYAWLDDFRALQKN
;
A
#
# COMPACT_ATOMS: atom_id res chain seq x y z
N MET A 1 63.66 25.35 -9.48
CA MET A 1 62.76 24.47 -10.24
C MET A 1 61.91 23.75 -9.20
N ARG A 2 60.66 24.24 -8.94
CA ARG A 2 59.72 23.64 -7.98
C ARG A 2 58.66 22.90 -8.78
N MET A 3 58.64 21.58 -8.64
CA MET A 3 57.59 20.73 -9.21
C MET A 3 56.30 20.83 -8.34
N LEU A 4 55.22 21.28 -8.91
CA LEU A 4 53.88 21.15 -8.34
C LEU A 4 53.33 19.77 -8.71
N LEU A 5 53.09 18.92 -7.70
CA LEU A 5 52.25 17.75 -7.85
C LEU A 5 50.78 18.14 -7.76
N ALA A 6 50.03 17.98 -8.85
CA ALA A 6 48.59 18.09 -8.84
C ALA A 6 47.98 16.76 -8.41
N ALA A 7 47.31 16.74 -7.26
CA ALA A 7 46.52 15.61 -6.81
C ALA A 7 45.13 15.68 -7.46
N THR A 8 44.85 14.77 -8.39
CA THR A 8 43.51 14.57 -8.98
C THR A 8 42.69 13.71 -8.04
N ALA A 9 41.74 14.32 -7.32
CA ALA A 9 40.72 13.61 -6.55
C ALA A 9 39.67 13.05 -7.52
N ALA A 10 39.66 11.73 -7.71
CA ALA A 10 38.60 11.03 -8.42
C ALA A 10 37.35 10.98 -7.55
N LEU A 11 36.33 11.78 -7.89
CA LEU A 11 34.99 11.64 -7.38
C LEU A 11 34.39 10.34 -7.95
N ILE A 12 34.37 9.29 -7.12
CA ILE A 12 33.58 8.08 -7.41
C ILE A 12 32.12 8.45 -7.23
N GLY A 13 31.45 8.69 -8.34
CA GLY A 13 29.99 8.92 -8.38
C GLY A 13 29.27 7.63 -7.99
N LEU A 14 28.72 7.57 -6.80
CA LEU A 14 27.73 6.58 -6.38
C LEU A 14 26.41 6.84 -7.15
N SER A 15 26.28 6.29 -8.34
CA SER A 15 25.04 6.27 -9.11
C SER A 15 24.12 5.14 -8.63
N GLY A 16 23.74 5.15 -7.36
CA GLY A 16 22.48 4.53 -6.95
C GLY A 16 21.36 5.47 -7.36
N ALA A 17 20.49 5.05 -8.28
CA ALA A 17 19.33 5.86 -8.64
C ALA A 17 18.56 6.19 -7.36
N ALA A 18 18.64 7.45 -6.91
CA ALA A 18 17.89 7.91 -5.76
C ALA A 18 16.40 7.63 -6.04
N LEU A 19 15.72 6.97 -5.10
CA LEU A 19 14.26 6.91 -5.17
C LEU A 19 13.75 8.36 -5.19
N ALA A 20 12.76 8.64 -6.05
CA ALA A 20 12.07 9.92 -5.99
C ALA A 20 11.49 10.06 -4.58
N GLN A 21 12.09 10.92 -3.77
CA GLN A 21 11.70 11.10 -2.37
C GLN A 21 10.27 11.66 -2.32
N GLY A 22 9.40 10.98 -1.56
CA GLY A 22 8.01 11.40 -1.42
C GLY A 22 7.12 11.10 -2.63
N ALA A 23 7.45 10.10 -3.46
CA ALA A 23 6.63 9.69 -4.59
C ALA A 23 5.24 9.18 -4.17
N LEU A 24 4.25 9.31 -5.10
CA LEU A 24 2.94 8.69 -4.95
C LEU A 24 2.71 7.69 -6.09
N GLY A 25 2.16 6.51 -5.76
CA GLY A 25 1.87 5.42 -6.69
C GLY A 25 0.49 4.82 -6.55
N ALA A 26 0.19 3.87 -7.43
CA ALA A 26 -1.05 3.13 -7.50
C ALA A 26 -0.96 1.82 -6.70
N ASN A 27 -1.94 1.58 -5.82
CA ASN A 27 -2.07 0.33 -5.07
C ASN A 27 -3.23 -0.50 -5.61
N TYR A 28 -2.95 -1.77 -5.93
CA TYR A 28 -3.94 -2.74 -6.44
C TYR A 28 -4.18 -3.92 -5.48
N ASN A 29 -3.45 -4.02 -4.38
CA ASN A 29 -3.51 -5.15 -3.47
C ASN A 29 -3.25 -6.49 -4.21
N GLU A 30 -4.09 -7.53 -3.97
CA GLU A 30 -4.07 -8.81 -4.70
C GLU A 30 -4.73 -8.74 -6.08
N HIS A 31 -5.39 -7.65 -6.44
CA HIS A 31 -6.17 -7.51 -7.67
C HIS A 31 -5.28 -7.07 -8.85
N TYR A 32 -4.23 -7.84 -9.13
CA TYR A 32 -3.29 -7.58 -10.21
C TYR A 32 -3.93 -7.57 -11.61
N GLU A 33 -5.05 -8.26 -11.77
CA GLU A 33 -5.87 -8.30 -12.99
C GLU A 33 -6.56 -6.97 -13.28
N ASP A 34 -6.76 -6.12 -12.26
CA ASP A 34 -7.36 -4.80 -12.39
C ASP A 34 -6.40 -3.73 -12.91
N VAL A 35 -5.10 -4.04 -13.07
CA VAL A 35 -4.11 -3.10 -13.61
C VAL A 35 -4.41 -2.78 -15.06
N ASP A 36 -4.84 -1.55 -15.31
CA ASP A 36 -5.03 -0.97 -16.65
C ASP A 36 -4.03 0.17 -16.87
N TYR A 37 -3.14 0.00 -17.84
CA TYR A 37 -2.07 0.97 -18.11
C TYR A 37 -2.59 2.29 -18.65
N ARG A 38 -3.75 2.32 -19.33
CA ARG A 38 -4.41 3.54 -19.80
C ARG A 38 -4.86 4.41 -18.61
N GLU A 39 -5.40 3.75 -17.57
CA GLU A 39 -5.81 4.42 -16.32
C GLU A 39 -4.57 4.95 -15.55
N LEU A 40 -3.46 4.19 -15.53
CA LEU A 40 -2.20 4.63 -14.94
C LEU A 40 -1.61 5.84 -15.68
N GLU A 41 -1.61 5.82 -17.00
CA GLU A 41 -1.19 6.94 -17.85
C GLU A 41 -2.09 8.16 -17.63
N GLN A 42 -3.41 7.96 -17.62
CA GLN A 42 -4.39 9.01 -17.33
C GLN A 42 -4.12 9.68 -15.98
N ALA A 43 -3.73 8.93 -14.96
CA ALA A 43 -3.41 9.46 -13.65
C ALA A 43 -1.98 10.02 -13.55
N GLY A 44 -1.12 9.77 -14.53
CA GLY A 44 0.31 10.10 -14.50
C GLY A 44 1.09 9.27 -13.49
N ALA A 45 0.54 8.11 -13.07
CA ALA A 45 1.18 7.24 -12.08
C ALA A 45 2.53 6.73 -12.58
N LYS A 46 3.52 6.71 -11.68
CA LYS A 46 4.88 6.22 -11.97
C LYS A 46 5.22 4.95 -11.19
N TRP A 47 4.44 4.65 -10.15
CA TRP A 47 4.66 3.52 -9.27
C TRP A 47 3.42 2.62 -9.23
N VAL A 48 3.66 1.31 -9.21
CA VAL A 48 2.63 0.27 -9.08
C VAL A 48 2.99 -0.64 -7.90
N ARG A 49 2.03 -0.85 -7.00
CA ARG A 49 2.16 -1.80 -5.91
C ARG A 49 1.16 -2.93 -6.08
N ILE A 50 1.66 -4.16 -5.95
CA ILE A 50 0.87 -5.41 -5.92
C ILE A 50 1.39 -6.24 -4.75
N PHE A 51 0.53 -7.03 -4.09
CA PHE A 51 1.00 -8.03 -3.16
C PHE A 51 0.71 -9.46 -3.62
N LEU A 52 1.56 -10.38 -3.18
CA LEU A 52 1.51 -11.80 -3.47
C LEU A 52 1.17 -12.56 -2.19
N PRO A 53 -0.04 -13.13 -2.07
CA PRO A 53 -0.35 -14.04 -0.98
C PRO A 53 0.48 -15.33 -1.11
N MET A 54 1.48 -15.52 -0.25
CA MET A 54 2.49 -16.56 -0.40
C MET A 54 1.94 -17.98 -0.42
N HIS A 55 0.80 -18.24 0.27
CA HIS A 55 0.14 -19.55 0.23
C HIS A 55 -0.44 -19.93 -1.15
N GLN A 56 -0.62 -18.97 -2.06
CA GLN A 56 -1.10 -19.24 -3.42
C GLN A 56 -0.04 -19.94 -4.27
N LEU A 57 1.23 -19.86 -3.89
CA LEU A 57 2.34 -20.53 -4.57
C LEU A 57 2.33 -22.06 -4.44
N ASP A 58 1.50 -22.62 -3.54
CA ASP A 58 1.29 -24.07 -3.46
C ASP A 58 0.50 -24.64 -4.65
N ARG A 59 -0.11 -23.76 -5.47
CA ARG A 59 -1.01 -24.17 -6.56
C ARG A 59 -0.37 -24.12 -7.94
N GLY A 60 0.92 -23.84 -8.03
CA GLY A 60 1.62 -23.76 -9.31
C GLY A 60 3.00 -23.11 -9.23
N SER A 61 3.63 -22.88 -10.37
CA SER A 61 4.92 -22.23 -10.46
C SER A 61 4.83 -20.74 -10.08
N ALA A 62 5.77 -20.26 -9.29
CA ALA A 62 5.89 -18.84 -8.98
C ALA A 62 6.03 -17.96 -10.25
N ALA A 63 6.70 -18.46 -11.30
CA ALA A 63 6.86 -17.75 -12.56
C ALA A 63 5.52 -17.57 -13.32
N GLU A 64 4.58 -18.49 -13.11
CA GLU A 64 3.25 -18.44 -13.74
C GLU A 64 2.23 -17.65 -12.91
N HIS A 65 2.55 -17.29 -11.67
CA HIS A 65 1.63 -16.54 -10.81
C HIS A 65 1.34 -15.15 -11.38
N GLY A 66 0.06 -14.80 -11.49
CA GLY A 66 -0.38 -13.55 -12.13
C GLY A 66 0.20 -12.28 -11.50
N ALA A 67 0.34 -12.23 -10.16
CA ALA A 67 0.96 -11.10 -9.48
C ALA A 67 2.45 -10.92 -9.86
N VAL A 68 3.20 -12.02 -10.00
CA VAL A 68 4.61 -11.98 -10.41
C VAL A 68 4.72 -11.54 -11.87
N LYS A 69 3.91 -12.13 -12.77
CA LYS A 69 3.87 -11.70 -14.18
C LYS A 69 3.52 -10.23 -14.32
N LYS A 70 2.48 -9.77 -13.61
CA LYS A 70 1.99 -8.39 -13.73
C LYS A 70 2.98 -7.36 -13.19
N ILE A 71 3.66 -7.64 -12.07
CA ILE A 71 4.65 -6.69 -11.53
C ILE A 71 5.88 -6.59 -12.44
N LEU A 72 6.30 -7.68 -13.04
CA LEU A 72 7.41 -7.70 -14.01
C LEU A 72 7.00 -7.02 -15.33
N GLU A 73 5.76 -7.22 -15.79
CA GLU A 73 5.20 -6.49 -16.94
C GLU A 73 5.18 -4.98 -16.68
N ALA A 74 4.70 -4.54 -15.51
CA ALA A 74 4.71 -3.13 -15.14
C ALA A 74 6.14 -2.57 -15.15
N ARG A 75 7.11 -3.32 -14.63
CA ARG A 75 8.53 -2.94 -14.69
C ARG A 75 9.04 -2.80 -16.12
N ALA A 76 8.73 -3.76 -16.98
CA ALA A 76 9.12 -3.73 -18.40
C ALA A 76 8.51 -2.55 -19.15
N ARG A 77 7.34 -2.07 -18.74
CA ARG A 77 6.70 -0.85 -19.27
C ARG A 77 7.26 0.45 -18.67
N GLY A 78 8.30 0.39 -17.83
CA GLY A 78 8.95 1.57 -17.25
C GLY A 78 8.34 2.07 -15.93
N TYR A 79 7.36 1.39 -15.37
CA TYR A 79 6.86 1.73 -14.03
C TYR A 79 7.85 1.30 -12.96
N ARG A 80 7.95 2.07 -11.89
CA ARG A 80 8.59 1.65 -10.65
C ARG A 80 7.64 0.72 -9.89
N THR A 81 8.19 -0.25 -9.17
CA THR A 81 7.40 -1.37 -8.69
C THR A 81 7.64 -1.69 -7.21
N ILE A 82 6.55 -2.02 -6.50
CA ILE A 82 6.57 -2.55 -5.14
C ILE A 82 5.88 -3.91 -5.15
N LEU A 83 6.62 -4.97 -4.85
CA LEU A 83 6.04 -6.29 -4.60
C LEU A 83 6.02 -6.55 -3.09
N THR A 84 4.87 -6.94 -2.57
CA THR A 84 4.69 -7.25 -1.15
C THR A 84 4.41 -8.74 -0.96
N PHE A 85 5.15 -9.41 -0.09
CA PHE A 85 4.83 -10.77 0.34
C PHE A 85 3.79 -10.74 1.46
N LYS A 86 2.68 -11.47 1.29
CA LYS A 86 1.57 -11.50 2.24
C LYS A 86 1.43 -12.88 2.89
N TYR A 87 1.30 -12.91 4.23
CA TYR A 87 1.23 -14.12 5.05
C TYR A 87 -0.04 -14.11 5.93
N PRO A 88 -1.23 -14.55 5.43
CA PRO A 88 -2.50 -14.42 6.13
C PRO A 88 -2.72 -15.55 7.15
N TYR A 89 -2.37 -15.31 8.41
CA TYR A 89 -2.57 -16.22 9.54
C TYR A 89 -3.67 -15.79 10.53
N ASN A 90 -4.49 -14.80 10.19
CA ASN A 90 -5.50 -14.26 11.12
C ASN A 90 -6.64 -15.25 11.43
N ARG A 91 -6.81 -16.31 10.65
CA ARG A 91 -7.85 -17.33 10.84
C ARG A 91 -7.32 -18.67 11.36
N VAL A 92 -6.04 -18.84 11.46
CA VAL A 92 -5.37 -20.07 11.91
C VAL A 92 -4.29 -19.73 12.93
N PRO A 93 -3.82 -20.70 13.75
CA PRO A 93 -2.68 -20.47 14.63
C PRO A 93 -1.45 -19.99 13.86
N PHE A 94 -0.76 -19.00 14.43
CA PHE A 94 0.48 -18.51 13.84
C PHE A 94 1.56 -19.60 13.89
N PRO A 95 2.28 -19.85 12.80
CA PRO A 95 3.25 -20.92 12.73
C PRO A 95 4.47 -20.64 13.64
N LYS A 96 5.16 -21.71 14.04
CA LYS A 96 6.43 -21.58 14.73
C LYS A 96 7.49 -21.08 13.74
N ALA A 97 8.43 -20.27 14.23
CA ALA A 97 9.60 -19.83 13.46
C ALA A 97 10.56 -20.97 13.10
N GLU A 98 10.32 -22.15 13.68
CA GLU A 98 11.00 -23.40 13.36
C GLU A 98 9.96 -24.48 13.06
N GLY A 99 10.26 -25.38 12.13
CA GLY A 99 9.41 -26.49 11.76
C GLY A 99 8.83 -26.38 10.34
N ALA A 100 7.98 -27.35 9.99
CA ALA A 100 7.57 -27.61 8.61
C ALA A 100 6.89 -26.41 7.91
N GLU A 101 6.06 -25.62 8.62
CA GLU A 101 5.42 -24.46 7.99
C GLU A 101 6.41 -23.34 7.73
N MET A 102 7.39 -23.11 8.60
CA MET A 102 8.46 -22.15 8.33
C MET A 102 9.29 -22.57 7.09
N GLU A 103 9.66 -23.83 7.01
CA GLU A 103 10.41 -24.35 5.86
C GLU A 103 9.59 -24.21 4.56
N ARG A 104 8.27 -24.40 4.63
CA ARG A 104 7.37 -24.17 3.49
C ARG A 104 7.36 -22.69 3.08
N GLN A 105 7.33 -21.75 4.05
CA GLN A 105 7.40 -20.32 3.73
C GLN A 105 8.74 -19.91 3.13
N LEU A 106 9.85 -20.50 3.61
CA LEU A 106 11.16 -20.28 3.01
C LEU A 106 11.21 -20.83 1.58
N ALA A 107 10.69 -22.02 1.33
CA ALA A 107 10.62 -22.61 -0.02
C ALA A 107 9.78 -21.75 -0.99
N ARG A 108 8.63 -21.21 -0.54
CA ARG A 108 7.84 -20.26 -1.33
C ARG A 108 8.62 -18.97 -1.64
N THR A 109 9.34 -18.47 -0.64
CA THR A 109 10.19 -17.28 -0.80
C THR A 109 11.29 -17.55 -1.81
N ASP A 110 11.99 -18.68 -1.70
CA ASP A 110 13.07 -19.09 -2.62
C ASP A 110 12.56 -19.27 -4.07
N ALA A 111 11.33 -19.70 -4.25
CA ALA A 111 10.74 -19.82 -5.58
C ALA A 111 10.47 -18.47 -6.26
N VAL A 112 10.23 -17.40 -5.49
CA VAL A 112 9.94 -16.05 -6.02
C VAL A 112 11.20 -15.20 -6.20
N LEU A 113 12.16 -15.30 -5.28
CA LEU A 113 13.34 -14.42 -5.25
C LEU A 113 14.12 -14.38 -6.58
N PRO A 114 14.39 -15.50 -7.30
CA PRO A 114 15.08 -15.50 -8.60
C PRO A 114 14.34 -14.70 -9.69
N LEU A 115 13.02 -14.60 -9.55
CA LEU A 115 12.19 -13.94 -10.54
C LEU A 115 12.16 -12.42 -10.36
N VAL A 116 12.27 -11.93 -9.10
CA VAL A 116 11.98 -10.53 -8.76
C VAL A 116 13.17 -9.75 -8.22
N MET A 117 14.17 -10.42 -7.58
CA MET A 117 15.34 -9.75 -7.01
C MET A 117 16.17 -9.07 -8.11
N GLY A 118 16.51 -7.80 -7.90
CA GLY A 118 17.17 -6.96 -8.90
C GLY A 118 16.25 -6.42 -10.01
N LYS A 119 14.99 -6.90 -10.10
CA LYS A 119 14.03 -6.52 -11.12
C LYS A 119 12.91 -5.62 -10.60
N VAL A 120 12.44 -5.83 -9.37
CA VAL A 120 11.51 -4.89 -8.71
C VAL A 120 12.28 -3.83 -7.95
N ASP A 121 11.73 -2.62 -7.83
CA ASP A 121 12.41 -1.53 -7.12
C ASP A 121 12.34 -1.70 -5.60
N ILE A 122 11.23 -2.22 -5.08
CA ILE A 122 11.01 -2.47 -3.66
C ILE A 122 10.41 -3.87 -3.47
N LEU A 123 11.00 -4.64 -2.57
CA LEU A 123 10.43 -5.86 -2.03
C LEU A 123 10.08 -5.64 -0.56
N MET A 124 8.81 -5.82 -0.24
CA MET A 124 8.26 -5.64 1.11
C MET A 124 8.02 -7.01 1.75
N ILE A 125 8.61 -7.24 2.92
CA ILE A 125 8.58 -8.52 3.64
C ILE A 125 7.44 -8.48 4.66
N GLY A 126 6.34 -9.12 4.35
CA GLY A 126 5.06 -9.02 5.07
C GLY A 126 4.18 -7.89 4.52
N ASN A 127 2.86 -8.05 4.56
CA ASN A 127 1.89 -6.99 4.22
C ASN A 127 1.45 -6.24 5.48
N GLU A 128 0.58 -6.83 6.26
CA GLU A 128 0.08 -6.30 7.54
C GLU A 128 0.26 -7.35 8.65
N PRO A 129 1.49 -7.65 9.06
CA PRO A 129 1.78 -8.77 9.96
C PRO A 129 0.90 -8.80 11.20
N PHE A 130 0.66 -7.64 11.83
CA PHE A 130 -0.12 -7.50 13.05
C PHE A 130 -1.64 -7.61 12.84
N ILE A 131 -2.17 -7.39 11.64
CA ILE A 131 -3.58 -7.63 11.29
C ILE A 131 -3.77 -9.02 10.69
N GLU A 132 -2.78 -9.52 9.98
CA GLU A 132 -2.76 -10.84 9.36
C GLU A 132 -2.41 -11.97 10.33
N SER A 133 -2.27 -11.66 11.61
CA SER A 133 -2.14 -12.59 12.74
C SER A 133 -3.15 -12.25 13.82
N ARG A 134 -3.36 -13.18 14.79
CA ARG A 134 -4.21 -12.90 15.94
C ARG A 134 -3.39 -12.18 17.01
N LYS A 135 -4.00 -11.27 17.75
CA LYS A 135 -3.32 -10.48 18.79
C LYS A 135 -2.59 -11.35 19.83
N GLN A 136 -3.15 -12.50 20.19
CA GLN A 136 -2.53 -13.47 21.09
C GLN A 136 -1.25 -14.12 20.55
N ASP A 137 -1.01 -14.02 19.24
CA ASP A 137 0.17 -14.57 18.59
C ASP A 137 1.34 -13.56 18.55
N TRP A 138 1.16 -12.30 19.01
CA TRP A 138 2.21 -11.26 19.04
C TRP A 138 3.20 -11.49 20.18
N ASN A 139 3.94 -12.55 20.08
CA ASN A 139 4.93 -13.02 21.02
C ASN A 139 6.31 -13.14 20.36
N PRO A 140 7.38 -13.53 21.07
CA PRO A 140 8.71 -13.66 20.50
C PRO A 140 8.82 -14.55 19.25
N ASN A 141 7.96 -15.58 19.13
CA ASN A 141 7.92 -16.45 17.95
C ASN A 141 7.40 -15.73 16.70
N PHE A 142 6.42 -14.81 16.86
CA PHE A 142 5.92 -13.99 15.79
C PHE A 142 7.04 -13.16 15.15
N ASN A 143 7.82 -12.46 15.97
CA ASN A 143 8.94 -11.68 15.47
C ASN A 143 10.02 -12.58 14.82
N ALA A 144 10.39 -13.69 15.50
CA ALA A 144 11.39 -14.62 14.99
C ALA A 144 11.03 -15.20 13.61
N PHE A 145 9.74 -15.44 13.34
CA PHE A 145 9.24 -15.88 12.05
C PHE A 145 9.55 -14.85 10.93
N TYR A 146 9.21 -13.59 11.12
CA TYR A 146 9.46 -12.54 10.12
C TYR A 146 10.94 -12.17 10.01
N GLU A 147 11.67 -12.20 11.12
CA GLU A 147 13.14 -12.03 11.13
C GLU A 147 13.83 -13.11 10.30
N LYS A 148 13.38 -14.37 10.40
CA LYS A 148 13.93 -15.49 9.60
C LYS A 148 13.62 -15.32 8.11
N LEU A 149 12.41 -14.88 7.76
CA LEU A 149 12.06 -14.54 6.37
C LEU A 149 12.93 -13.40 5.83
N ALA A 150 13.10 -12.34 6.61
CA ALA A 150 13.90 -11.18 6.22
C ALA A 150 15.37 -11.59 6.01
N LYS A 151 15.95 -12.37 6.90
CA LYS A 151 17.31 -12.91 6.76
C LYS A 151 17.46 -13.72 5.47
N ARG A 152 16.49 -14.60 5.15
CA ARG A 152 16.51 -15.35 3.88
C ARG A 152 16.54 -14.45 2.65
N VAL A 153 15.70 -13.40 2.63
CA VAL A 153 15.66 -12.41 1.53
C VAL A 153 16.98 -11.64 1.43
N ILE A 154 17.53 -11.22 2.56
CA ILE A 154 18.82 -10.51 2.65
C ILE A 154 19.96 -11.38 2.13
N ASP A 155 20.05 -12.63 2.59
CA ASP A 155 21.10 -13.57 2.18
C ASP A 155 21.01 -13.85 0.69
N TYR A 156 19.80 -14.07 0.17
CA TYR A 156 19.60 -14.23 -1.27
C TYR A 156 20.07 -12.99 -2.05
N ARG A 157 19.71 -11.77 -1.61
CA ARG A 157 20.15 -10.52 -2.24
C ARG A 157 21.67 -10.41 -2.27
N LYS A 158 22.36 -10.72 -1.16
CA LYS A 158 23.81 -10.70 -1.08
C LYS A 158 24.47 -11.69 -2.05
N GLN A 159 23.94 -12.90 -2.12
CA GLN A 159 24.54 -13.99 -2.90
C GLN A 159 24.29 -13.85 -4.41
N HIS A 160 23.13 -13.35 -4.82
CA HIS A 160 22.68 -13.43 -6.21
C HIS A 160 22.50 -12.06 -6.89
N CYS A 161 22.45 -10.96 -6.15
CA CYS A 161 22.25 -9.63 -6.72
C CYS A 161 23.44 -8.68 -6.47
N GLY A 162 24.22 -8.94 -5.43
CA GLY A 162 25.44 -8.19 -5.11
C GLY A 162 25.19 -6.78 -4.56
N ALA A 163 26.29 -6.02 -4.41
CA ALA A 163 26.27 -4.70 -3.78
C ALA A 163 25.46 -3.64 -4.54
N ASN A 164 25.32 -3.78 -5.85
CA ASN A 164 24.59 -2.84 -6.72
C ASN A 164 23.14 -3.27 -6.99
N CYS A 165 22.59 -4.14 -6.15
CA CYS A 165 21.21 -4.60 -6.28
C CYS A 165 20.21 -3.45 -6.21
N GLY A 166 19.44 -3.23 -7.29
CA GLY A 166 18.45 -2.16 -7.36
C GLY A 166 17.21 -2.38 -6.50
N THR A 167 17.00 -3.59 -5.93
CA THR A 167 15.84 -3.89 -5.09
C THR A 167 16.10 -3.49 -3.64
N ARG A 168 15.31 -2.55 -3.13
CA ARG A 168 15.29 -2.14 -1.72
C ARG A 168 14.39 -3.04 -0.90
N LEU A 169 14.74 -3.25 0.38
CA LEU A 169 14.04 -4.14 1.29
C LEU A 169 13.36 -3.36 2.42
N TYR A 170 12.05 -3.54 2.55
CA TYR A 170 11.28 -2.96 3.64
C TYR A 170 10.55 -4.04 4.43
N MET A 171 10.51 -3.86 5.75
CA MET A 171 9.65 -4.69 6.59
C MET A 171 8.19 -4.26 6.46
N GLY A 172 7.29 -5.23 6.59
CA GLY A 172 5.86 -5.08 6.40
C GLY A 172 5.21 -4.07 7.32
N ALA A 173 3.96 -3.70 7.00
CA ALA A 173 3.31 -2.55 7.56
C ALA A 173 2.95 -2.71 9.03
N MET A 174 3.24 -1.66 9.78
CA MET A 174 2.70 -1.45 11.11
C MET A 174 1.34 -0.75 11.01
N ASN A 175 0.38 -1.24 11.77
CA ASN A 175 -1.01 -0.81 11.76
C ASN A 175 -1.41 -0.21 13.11
N GLN A 176 -2.43 0.64 13.11
CA GLN A 176 -3.12 1.17 14.29
C GLN A 176 -2.20 1.75 15.39
N LEU A 177 -1.05 2.31 15.00
CA LEU A 177 -0.11 2.91 15.94
C LEU A 177 -0.65 4.18 16.63
N GLU A 178 -1.79 4.72 16.19
CA GLU A 178 -2.52 5.75 16.88
C GLU A 178 -3.17 5.26 18.18
N LYS A 179 -3.27 3.93 18.35
CA LYS A 179 -3.81 3.28 19.54
C LYS A 179 -2.68 2.74 20.41
N ALA A 180 -2.66 3.13 21.70
CA ALA A 180 -1.59 2.75 22.60
C ALA A 180 -1.43 1.23 22.78
N GLU A 181 -2.55 0.49 22.75
CA GLU A 181 -2.58 -0.97 22.90
C GLU A 181 -2.00 -1.76 21.70
N TRP A 182 -1.63 -1.05 20.60
CA TRP A 182 -0.92 -1.62 19.46
C TRP A 182 0.59 -1.39 19.53
N ARG A 183 1.05 -0.54 20.45
CA ARG A 183 2.47 -0.31 20.72
C ARG A 183 2.94 -1.31 21.80
N THR A 184 3.30 -2.48 21.36
CA THR A 184 3.58 -3.66 22.19
C THR A 184 5.05 -4.05 22.13
N PRO A 185 5.54 -4.93 23.03
CA PRO A 185 6.89 -5.48 22.92
C PRO A 185 7.19 -6.10 21.53
N ALA A 186 6.17 -6.68 20.87
CA ALA A 186 6.34 -7.22 19.50
C ALA A 186 6.59 -6.12 18.47
N THR A 187 5.89 -4.98 18.56
CA THR A 187 6.14 -3.83 17.67
C THR A 187 7.47 -3.14 17.96
N ASP A 188 7.87 -3.06 19.23
CA ASP A 188 9.18 -2.53 19.61
C ASP A 188 10.32 -3.41 19.08
N ARG A 189 10.22 -4.75 19.22
CA ARG A 189 11.18 -5.70 18.65
C ARG A 189 11.23 -5.62 17.11
N TRP A 190 10.08 -5.41 16.46
CA TRP A 190 10.03 -5.20 15.01
C TRP A 190 10.87 -4.01 14.59
N MET A 191 10.70 -2.87 15.27
CA MET A 191 11.47 -1.68 14.98
C MET A 191 12.96 -1.80 15.36
N ALA A 192 13.27 -2.51 16.45
CA ALA A 192 14.66 -2.83 16.81
C ALA A 192 15.35 -3.65 15.72
N PHE A 193 14.69 -4.72 15.23
CA PHE A 193 15.19 -5.52 14.12
C PHE A 193 15.43 -4.70 12.85
N VAL A 194 14.49 -3.82 12.49
CA VAL A 194 14.66 -2.91 11.33
C VAL A 194 15.88 -2.00 11.53
N LYS A 195 16.04 -1.44 12.72
CA LYS A 195 17.14 -0.53 13.05
C LYS A 195 18.50 -1.25 13.05
N GLU A 196 18.57 -2.46 13.60
CA GLU A 196 19.80 -3.23 13.80
C GLU A 196 20.26 -3.99 12.55
N THR A 197 19.40 -4.10 11.52
CA THR A 197 19.70 -4.81 10.28
C THR A 197 20.08 -3.79 9.18
N PRO A 198 21.39 -3.62 8.86
CA PRO A 198 21.84 -2.60 7.91
C PRO A 198 21.28 -2.76 6.51
N GLU A 199 20.97 -3.99 6.12
CA GLU A 199 20.44 -4.33 4.79
C GLU A 199 18.99 -3.95 4.58
N LEU A 200 18.25 -3.58 5.63
CA LEU A 200 16.88 -3.09 5.53
C LEU A 200 16.88 -1.59 5.29
N ASP A 201 16.22 -1.16 4.22
CA ASP A 201 16.08 0.23 3.83
C ASP A 201 15.05 0.99 4.69
N GLY A 202 14.19 0.26 5.41
CA GLY A 202 13.25 0.83 6.34
C GLY A 202 12.03 -0.02 6.66
N VAL A 203 10.95 0.66 7.03
CA VAL A 203 9.68 0.08 7.47
C VAL A 203 8.51 0.65 6.68
N THR A 204 7.41 -0.11 6.66
CA THR A 204 6.14 0.32 6.07
C THR A 204 5.13 0.63 7.18
N ILE A 205 4.25 1.60 6.94
CA ILE A 205 3.08 1.88 7.79
C ILE A 205 1.81 1.92 6.96
N HIS A 206 0.68 1.48 7.56
CA HIS A 206 -0.67 1.58 6.98
C HIS A 206 -1.59 2.38 7.90
N PRO A 207 -1.60 3.72 7.82
CA PRO A 207 -2.51 4.56 8.60
C PRO A 207 -3.92 4.55 8.01
N HIS A 208 -4.74 3.63 8.50
CA HIS A 208 -6.18 3.58 8.29
C HIS A 208 -6.87 4.23 9.49
N ILE A 209 -7.26 5.48 9.36
CA ILE A 209 -7.56 6.40 10.47
C ILE A 209 -8.96 7.01 10.35
N THR A 210 -9.40 7.69 11.42
CA THR A 210 -10.64 8.47 11.45
C THR A 210 -10.39 9.96 11.15
N ALA A 211 -9.26 10.49 11.61
CA ALA A 211 -8.84 11.88 11.42
C ALA A 211 -7.39 11.94 10.97
N ILE A 212 -7.06 12.89 10.10
CA ILE A 212 -5.75 12.97 9.43
C ILE A 212 -4.59 13.15 10.44
N GLU A 213 -4.87 13.83 11.55
CA GLU A 213 -3.90 14.09 12.62
C GLU A 213 -3.39 12.81 13.28
N GLN A 214 -4.19 11.74 13.25
CA GLN A 214 -3.81 10.44 13.83
C GLN A 214 -2.63 9.81 13.10
N SER A 215 -2.36 10.17 11.83
CA SER A 215 -1.19 9.69 11.11
C SER A 215 0.13 10.13 11.73
N LYS A 216 0.15 11.23 12.48
CA LYS A 216 1.34 11.69 13.22
C LYS A 216 1.78 10.68 14.26
N ALA A 217 0.86 9.99 14.90
CA ALA A 217 1.18 8.97 15.90
C ALA A 217 1.98 7.79 15.32
N PHE A 218 1.77 7.45 14.04
CA PHE A 218 2.61 6.48 13.33
C PHE A 218 4.02 7.02 13.12
N LEU A 219 4.14 8.26 12.66
CA LEU A 219 5.43 8.91 12.40
C LEU A 219 6.22 9.11 13.70
N ASP A 220 5.57 9.57 14.76
CA ASP A 220 6.17 9.77 16.09
C ASP A 220 6.66 8.43 16.69
N TYR A 221 6.02 7.31 16.33
CA TYR A 221 6.46 6.00 16.78
C TYR A 221 7.66 5.47 15.98
N ILE A 222 7.60 5.54 14.62
CA ILE A 222 8.63 4.89 13.79
C ILE A 222 9.91 5.74 13.63
N LEU A 223 9.79 7.07 13.43
CA LEU A 223 10.94 7.90 13.06
C LEU A 223 12.09 7.89 14.08
N PRO A 224 11.84 7.98 15.41
CA PRO A 224 12.91 7.90 16.41
C PRO A 224 13.56 6.52 16.51
N ARG A 225 12.86 5.47 16.03
CA ARG A 225 13.30 4.08 16.08
C ARG A 225 14.00 3.61 14.81
N MET A 226 14.17 4.48 13.83
CA MET A 226 14.86 4.19 12.57
C MET A 226 16.24 4.84 12.57
N ARG A 227 17.17 4.28 11.78
CA ARG A 227 18.46 4.92 11.50
C ARG A 227 18.26 6.18 10.63
N PRO A 228 19.18 7.18 10.68
CA PRO A 228 19.03 8.42 9.90
C PRO A 228 18.88 8.22 8.39
N GLU A 229 19.59 7.23 7.82
CA GLU A 229 19.56 6.92 6.39
C GLU A 229 18.35 6.08 5.94
N GLN A 230 17.64 5.43 6.88
CA GLN A 230 16.45 4.67 6.55
C GLN A 230 15.29 5.59 6.20
N THR A 231 14.48 5.14 5.25
CA THR A 231 13.23 5.79 4.85
C THR A 231 12.03 4.93 5.26
N PHE A 232 10.85 5.52 5.28
CA PHE A 232 9.63 4.73 5.39
C PHE A 232 8.84 4.77 4.07
N ILE A 233 8.01 3.77 3.87
CA ILE A 233 7.01 3.74 2.81
C ILE A 233 5.61 3.62 3.41
N VAL A 234 4.60 4.08 2.66
CA VAL A 234 3.19 3.99 3.05
C VAL A 234 2.43 3.31 1.92
N THR A 235 2.27 1.99 1.99
CA THR A 235 1.67 1.26 0.87
C THR A 235 0.15 1.23 0.88
N GLU A 236 -0.47 1.59 1.99
CA GLU A 236 -1.92 1.79 2.12
C GLU A 236 -2.21 2.91 3.14
N PHE A 237 -3.17 3.78 2.82
CA PHE A 237 -3.65 4.78 3.77
C PHE A 237 -5.06 5.26 3.42
N SER A 238 -5.86 5.61 4.42
CA SER A 238 -7.24 6.00 4.21
C SER A 238 -7.88 6.66 5.44
N LEU A 239 -8.97 7.41 5.22
CA LEU A 239 -9.92 7.81 6.27
C LEU A 239 -11.04 6.76 6.45
N ILE A 240 -10.70 5.49 6.38
CA ILE A 240 -11.70 4.42 6.28
C ILE A 240 -12.70 4.40 7.43
N TRP A 241 -12.26 4.68 8.65
CA TRP A 241 -13.12 4.71 9.82
C TRP A 241 -14.05 5.92 9.84
N TRP A 242 -13.62 7.04 9.26
CA TRP A 242 -14.49 8.18 9.03
C TRP A 242 -15.56 7.88 7.98
N TRP A 243 -15.18 7.24 6.87
CA TRP A 243 -16.14 6.81 5.86
C TRP A 243 -17.15 5.84 6.47
N GLN A 244 -16.68 4.84 7.21
CA GLN A 244 -17.54 3.85 7.87
C GLN A 244 -18.56 4.51 8.82
N ALA A 245 -18.14 5.45 9.65
CA ALA A 245 -18.98 6.16 10.59
C ALA A 245 -20.10 7.00 9.94
N ASN A 246 -19.99 7.24 8.62
CA ASN A 246 -20.99 8.00 7.87
C ASN A 246 -21.92 7.13 7.01
N MET A 247 -21.66 5.82 6.90
CA MET A 247 -22.46 4.94 6.03
C MET A 247 -23.92 4.78 6.50
N GLU A 248 -24.16 4.73 7.78
CA GLU A 248 -25.51 4.59 8.35
C GLU A 248 -26.23 5.95 8.58
N LYS A 249 -25.59 7.06 8.25
CA LYS A 249 -26.24 8.38 8.33
C LYS A 249 -27.19 8.63 7.14
N PRO A 250 -28.20 9.48 7.34
CA PRO A 250 -29.11 9.84 6.26
C PRO A 250 -28.41 10.40 5.03
N VAL A 251 -28.95 10.09 3.88
CA VAL A 251 -28.56 10.66 2.61
C VAL A 251 -28.79 12.19 2.63
N PRO A 252 -27.91 12.99 1.99
CA PRO A 252 -28.14 14.44 1.88
C PRO A 252 -29.48 14.75 1.23
N PRO A 253 -30.33 15.62 1.83
CA PRO A 253 -31.65 15.95 1.27
C PRO A 253 -31.60 16.44 -0.19
N ALA A 254 -30.60 17.29 -0.52
CA ALA A 254 -30.44 17.80 -1.89
C ALA A 254 -30.18 16.67 -2.90
N PHE A 255 -29.47 15.61 -2.52
CA PHE A 255 -29.28 14.44 -3.38
C PHE A 255 -30.58 13.63 -3.50
N ALA A 256 -31.26 13.39 -2.37
CA ALA A 256 -32.53 12.66 -2.37
C ALA A 256 -33.55 13.34 -3.25
N ASP A 257 -33.72 14.66 -3.16
CA ASP A 257 -34.63 15.44 -3.96
C ASP A 257 -34.28 15.41 -5.47
N LYS A 258 -32.99 15.58 -5.80
CA LYS A 258 -32.52 15.60 -7.20
C LYS A 258 -32.69 14.26 -7.90
N TYR A 259 -32.40 13.15 -7.19
CA TYR A 259 -32.36 11.81 -7.78
C TYR A 259 -33.52 10.91 -7.34
N GLN A 260 -34.53 11.49 -6.68
CA GLN A 260 -35.73 10.79 -6.19
C GLN A 260 -35.39 9.58 -5.29
N ALA A 261 -34.31 9.69 -4.53
CA ALA A 261 -33.98 8.69 -3.54
C ALA A 261 -34.90 8.81 -2.32
N PRO A 262 -35.20 7.69 -1.62
CA PRO A 262 -36.02 7.79 -0.40
C PRO A 262 -35.35 8.73 0.62
N ARG A 263 -36.15 9.68 1.17
CA ARG A 263 -35.61 10.68 2.14
C ARG A 263 -35.08 10.06 3.45
N ASN A 264 -35.52 8.87 3.79
CA ASN A 264 -35.04 8.08 4.93
C ASN A 264 -33.91 7.12 4.56
N ALA A 265 -33.44 7.12 3.30
CA ALA A 265 -32.33 6.29 2.89
C ALA A 265 -31.04 6.68 3.64
N GLN A 266 -30.20 5.70 3.88
CA GLN A 266 -28.87 5.88 4.44
C GLN A 266 -27.80 5.86 3.34
N ASN A 267 -26.64 6.46 3.59
CA ASN A 267 -25.57 6.56 2.61
C ASN A 267 -25.15 5.20 2.04
N TRP A 268 -25.08 4.15 2.88
CA TRP A 268 -24.73 2.80 2.40
C TRP A 268 -25.73 2.25 1.38
N GLN A 269 -27.01 2.67 1.43
CA GLN A 269 -28.04 2.23 0.49
C GLN A 269 -27.84 2.87 -0.90
N ILE A 270 -27.38 4.13 -0.95
CA ILE A 270 -27.03 4.79 -2.22
C ILE A 270 -25.79 4.10 -2.84
N VAL A 271 -24.80 3.77 -2.03
CA VAL A 271 -23.64 2.99 -2.49
C VAL A 271 -24.08 1.61 -2.98
N LYS A 272 -25.01 0.94 -2.27
CA LYS A 272 -25.57 -0.34 -2.70
C LYS A 272 -26.26 -0.22 -4.07
N ALA A 273 -27.11 0.77 -4.25
CA ALA A 273 -27.78 1.00 -5.52
C ALA A 273 -26.79 1.24 -6.67
N ALA A 274 -25.71 1.98 -6.42
CA ALA A 274 -24.64 2.20 -7.39
C ALA A 274 -23.84 0.92 -7.71
N LEU A 275 -23.69 0.02 -6.76
CA LEU A 275 -23.04 -1.29 -6.98
C LEU A 275 -23.94 -2.26 -7.76
N GLU A 276 -25.25 -2.22 -7.52
CA GLU A 276 -26.23 -3.05 -8.24
C GLU A 276 -26.43 -2.56 -9.68
N THR A 277 -26.44 -1.24 -9.87
CA THR A 277 -26.58 -0.58 -11.18
C THR A 277 -25.65 0.63 -11.22
N PRO A 278 -24.46 0.53 -11.81
CA PRO A 278 -23.50 1.63 -11.85
C PRO A 278 -24.12 2.94 -12.33
N PHE A 279 -23.95 4.00 -11.56
CA PHE A 279 -24.54 5.30 -11.80
C PHE A 279 -23.85 6.02 -12.97
N PRO A 280 -24.56 6.97 -13.65
CA PRO A 280 -23.87 8.00 -14.41
C PRO A 280 -22.85 8.72 -13.51
N LYS A 281 -21.70 9.12 -14.07
CA LYS A 281 -20.64 9.82 -13.29
C LYS A 281 -21.19 11.04 -12.53
N THR A 282 -22.03 11.84 -13.18
CA THR A 282 -22.66 13.01 -12.56
C THR A 282 -23.46 12.68 -11.31
N GLN A 283 -24.19 11.57 -11.31
CA GLN A 283 -25.00 11.15 -10.15
C GLN A 283 -24.10 10.70 -8.98
N TRP A 284 -23.04 9.94 -9.26
CA TRP A 284 -22.10 9.53 -8.23
C TRP A 284 -21.32 10.72 -7.66
N ASP A 285 -20.82 11.60 -8.53
CA ASP A 285 -20.12 12.81 -8.12
C ASP A 285 -21.00 13.71 -7.27
N ASP A 286 -22.27 13.89 -7.63
CA ASP A 286 -23.24 14.66 -6.85
C ASP A 286 -23.51 14.03 -5.49
N PHE A 287 -23.59 12.70 -5.40
CA PHE A 287 -23.72 12.01 -4.11
C PHE A 287 -22.58 12.38 -3.17
N LEU A 288 -21.34 12.29 -3.65
CA LEU A 288 -20.16 12.60 -2.83
C LEU A 288 -20.04 14.11 -2.56
N LYS A 289 -20.27 14.96 -3.58
CA LYS A 289 -20.20 16.42 -3.47
C LYS A 289 -21.25 16.99 -2.54
N MET A 290 -22.46 16.48 -2.57
CA MET A 290 -23.56 16.92 -1.69
C MET A 290 -23.46 16.32 -0.28
N SER A 291 -22.55 15.35 -0.06
CA SER A 291 -22.32 14.72 1.24
C SER A 291 -21.29 15.52 2.04
N PRO A 292 -21.67 16.26 3.11
CA PRO A 292 -20.72 17.07 3.90
C PRO A 292 -19.58 16.25 4.49
N TRP A 293 -19.84 14.97 4.80
CA TRP A 293 -18.83 14.06 5.34
C TRP A 293 -17.75 13.73 4.34
N PHE A 294 -18.03 13.72 3.03
CA PHE A 294 -17.05 13.52 1.97
C PHE A 294 -16.46 14.85 1.50
N GLU A 295 -17.31 15.82 1.13
CA GLU A 295 -16.90 17.10 0.56
C GLU A 295 -15.92 17.86 1.47
N GLY A 296 -16.15 17.85 2.79
CA GLY A 296 -15.23 18.44 3.77
C GLY A 296 -13.86 17.76 3.86
N ARG A 297 -13.67 16.60 3.23
CA ARG A 297 -12.44 15.80 3.24
C ARG A 297 -11.97 15.36 1.84
N LYS A 298 -12.53 15.92 0.79
CA LYS A 298 -12.22 15.56 -0.61
C LYS A 298 -10.75 15.70 -1.00
N HIS A 299 -10.00 16.51 -0.26
CA HIS A 299 -8.56 16.70 -0.46
C HIS A 299 -7.69 15.91 0.55
N TYR A 300 -8.27 14.86 1.16
CA TYR A 300 -7.53 14.01 2.09
C TYR A 300 -6.22 13.48 1.51
N LEU A 301 -6.24 12.97 0.27
CA LEU A 301 -5.06 12.44 -0.40
C LEU A 301 -3.91 13.46 -0.43
N ARG A 302 -4.19 14.68 -0.87
CA ARG A 302 -3.20 15.77 -0.93
C ARG A 302 -2.68 16.15 0.45
N ASN A 303 -3.59 16.31 1.41
CA ASN A 303 -3.24 16.74 2.77
C ASN A 303 -2.43 15.67 3.50
N GLN A 304 -2.78 14.39 3.33
CA GLN A 304 -2.05 13.28 3.93
C GLN A 304 -0.65 13.13 3.33
N MET A 305 -0.52 13.23 2.01
CA MET A 305 0.79 13.20 1.34
C MET A 305 1.71 14.34 1.81
N LYS A 306 1.15 15.52 2.07
CA LYS A 306 1.93 16.62 2.65
C LYS A 306 2.53 16.25 4.01
N ILE A 307 1.73 15.66 4.92
CA ILE A 307 2.22 15.22 6.25
C ILE A 307 3.36 14.22 6.11
N PHE A 308 3.24 13.26 5.19
CA PHE A 308 4.30 12.26 4.98
C PHE A 308 5.56 12.89 4.38
N ARG A 309 5.42 13.77 3.39
CA ARG A 309 6.53 14.46 2.72
C ARG A 309 7.26 15.44 3.64
N ASP A 310 6.56 16.12 4.52
CA ASP A 310 7.14 17.10 5.47
C ASP A 310 8.15 16.44 6.42
N THR A 311 8.13 15.11 6.58
CA THR A 311 9.15 14.38 7.36
C THR A 311 10.53 14.35 6.70
N GLY A 312 10.63 14.61 5.40
CA GLY A 312 11.84 14.42 4.60
C GLY A 312 12.30 12.95 4.47
N ARG A 313 11.52 11.98 4.99
CA ARG A 313 11.92 10.56 5.07
C ARG A 313 10.97 9.59 4.36
N LEU A 314 9.91 10.08 3.72
CA LEU A 314 9.05 9.27 2.87
C LEU A 314 9.79 8.88 1.58
N ALA A 315 9.94 7.58 1.30
CA ALA A 315 10.41 7.14 -0.01
C ALA A 315 9.26 7.13 -1.03
N VAL A 316 8.20 6.40 -0.76
CA VAL A 316 7.03 6.31 -1.62
C VAL A 316 5.77 5.99 -0.80
N ALA A 317 4.65 6.57 -1.21
CA ALA A 317 3.33 6.12 -0.77
C ALA A 317 2.55 5.54 -1.95
N THR A 318 1.60 4.62 -1.70
CA THR A 318 0.66 4.16 -2.72
C THR A 318 -0.77 4.23 -2.20
N TYR A 319 -1.67 4.72 -3.05
CA TYR A 319 -3.07 4.95 -2.72
C TYR A 319 -3.97 3.97 -3.47
N GLY A 320 -5.12 3.59 -2.90
CA GLY A 320 -6.10 2.74 -3.55
C GLY A 320 -6.43 3.26 -4.95
N PHE A 321 -6.12 2.46 -5.98
CA PHE A 321 -6.20 2.98 -7.34
C PHE A 321 -7.52 2.66 -8.02
N LYS A 322 -8.05 1.45 -7.78
CA LYS A 322 -9.27 0.98 -8.44
C LYS A 322 -10.14 0.23 -7.43
N GLN A 323 -11.46 0.32 -7.60
CA GLN A 323 -12.41 -0.47 -6.82
C GLN A 323 -12.30 -1.94 -7.25
N GLY A 324 -11.77 -2.79 -6.37
CA GLY A 324 -11.70 -4.23 -6.59
C GLY A 324 -12.96 -4.97 -6.14
N SER A 325 -13.13 -6.21 -6.61
CA SER A 325 -14.30 -7.05 -6.30
C SER A 325 -14.49 -7.31 -4.80
N SER A 326 -13.40 -7.46 -4.04
CA SER A 326 -13.46 -7.67 -2.58
C SER A 326 -14.02 -6.46 -1.83
N MET A 327 -13.88 -5.25 -2.38
CA MET A 327 -14.38 -4.00 -1.78
C MET A 327 -15.90 -3.88 -1.90
N SER A 328 -16.50 -4.45 -2.96
CA SER A 328 -17.93 -4.35 -3.28
C SER A 328 -18.73 -5.60 -2.89
N ALA A 329 -18.09 -6.75 -2.74
CA ALA A 329 -18.76 -7.99 -2.40
C ALA A 329 -19.46 -7.92 -1.04
N SER A 330 -20.68 -8.52 -0.95
CA SER A 330 -21.48 -8.59 0.27
C SER A 330 -21.72 -7.22 0.91
N TRP A 331 -22.06 -6.22 0.09
CA TRP A 331 -22.27 -4.84 0.55
C TRP A 331 -23.46 -4.71 1.48
N GLY A 332 -23.29 -3.96 2.56
CA GLY A 332 -24.30 -3.69 3.59
C GLY A 332 -23.83 -2.64 4.59
N PRO A 333 -24.67 -2.27 5.58
CA PRO A 333 -24.41 -1.14 6.48
C PRO A 333 -23.12 -1.26 7.28
N LYS A 334 -22.66 -2.46 7.57
CA LYS A 334 -21.43 -2.74 8.33
C LYS A 334 -20.22 -3.05 7.45
N LYS A 335 -20.40 -3.12 6.12
CA LYS A 335 -19.28 -3.33 5.19
C LYS A 335 -18.38 -2.10 5.20
N THR A 336 -17.09 -2.32 5.44
CA THR A 336 -16.08 -1.27 5.40
C THR A 336 -16.01 -0.68 3.98
N PRO A 337 -16.18 0.65 3.81
CA PRO A 337 -16.37 1.26 2.49
C PRO A 337 -15.05 1.57 1.76
N TRP A 338 -14.17 0.57 1.62
CA TRP A 338 -12.89 0.69 0.92
C TRP A 338 -13.00 1.28 -0.48
N LEU A 339 -14.12 1.00 -1.17
CA LEU A 339 -14.36 1.49 -2.53
C LEU A 339 -14.39 3.03 -2.63
N ILE A 340 -14.72 3.75 -1.54
CA ILE A 340 -14.69 5.22 -1.52
C ILE A 340 -13.24 5.74 -1.61
N ASN A 341 -12.27 4.95 -1.17
CA ASN A 341 -10.86 5.31 -1.11
C ASN A 341 -10.08 4.95 -2.40
N SER A 342 -10.73 4.92 -3.54
CA SER A 342 -10.11 4.55 -4.83
C SER A 342 -10.14 5.69 -5.83
N VAL A 343 -9.05 5.86 -6.59
CA VAL A 343 -8.93 6.90 -7.64
C VAL A 343 -9.92 6.66 -8.77
N PHE A 344 -10.13 5.41 -9.18
CA PHE A 344 -11.09 5.00 -10.19
C PHE A 344 -12.21 4.16 -9.60
N ALA A 345 -13.42 4.30 -10.13
CA ALA A 345 -14.65 3.78 -9.54
C ALA A 345 -15.46 2.85 -10.50
N PRO A 346 -14.87 1.75 -11.02
CA PRO A 346 -15.54 0.89 -12.01
C PRO A 346 -16.77 0.14 -11.49
N ALA A 347 -16.90 -0.02 -10.17
CA ALA A 347 -18.01 -0.74 -9.57
C ALA A 347 -19.24 0.16 -9.32
N THR A 348 -19.03 1.46 -9.13
CA THR A 348 -20.09 2.41 -8.78
C THR A 348 -20.43 3.41 -9.88
N ILE A 349 -19.56 3.56 -10.89
CA ILE A 349 -19.75 4.45 -12.04
C ILE A 349 -19.74 3.62 -13.33
N ARG A 350 -20.64 3.96 -14.27
CA ARG A 350 -20.62 3.36 -15.62
C ARG A 350 -19.27 3.59 -16.28
N LYS A 351 -18.73 2.54 -16.87
CA LYS A 351 -17.44 2.62 -17.59
C LYS A 351 -17.53 3.53 -18.80
N ASN A 352 -16.38 4.01 -19.26
CA ASN A 352 -16.23 4.68 -20.56
C ASN A 352 -16.54 3.70 -21.72
N ALA A 353 -16.79 4.25 -22.90
CA ALA A 353 -17.09 3.45 -24.10
C ALA A 353 -15.94 2.48 -24.48
N ASP A 354 -14.69 2.82 -24.14
CA ASP A 354 -13.50 2.01 -24.38
C ASP A 354 -13.24 0.95 -23.26
N GLY A 355 -14.17 0.84 -22.29
CA GLY A 355 -14.10 -0.10 -21.18
C GLY A 355 -13.24 0.35 -19.98
N THR A 356 -12.57 1.50 -20.06
CA THR A 356 -11.82 2.06 -18.93
C THR A 356 -12.75 2.53 -17.81
N ALA A 357 -12.27 2.50 -16.57
CA ALA A 357 -13.01 3.03 -15.44
C ALA A 357 -13.06 4.56 -15.46
N GLN A 358 -14.17 5.12 -14.99
CA GLN A 358 -14.26 6.55 -14.75
C GLN A 358 -13.60 6.92 -13.41
N PRO A 359 -12.99 8.12 -13.30
CA PRO A 359 -12.40 8.58 -12.05
C PRO A 359 -13.46 8.80 -10.99
N ASN A 360 -13.12 8.47 -9.76
CA ASN A 360 -13.89 8.80 -8.59
C ASN A 360 -13.79 10.30 -8.28
N TYR A 361 -14.82 10.86 -7.64
CA TYR A 361 -14.87 12.29 -7.35
C TYR A 361 -13.67 12.77 -6.54
N ALA A 362 -13.03 13.85 -7.00
CA ALA A 362 -11.90 14.56 -6.41
C ALA A 362 -10.54 13.83 -6.38
N TRP A 363 -10.48 12.48 -6.37
CA TRP A 363 -9.22 11.77 -6.15
C TRP A 363 -8.24 11.87 -7.32
N LEU A 364 -8.71 11.80 -8.57
CA LEU A 364 -7.82 11.82 -9.74
C LEU A 364 -7.06 13.15 -9.86
N ASP A 365 -7.72 14.28 -9.59
CA ASP A 365 -7.09 15.59 -9.73
C ASP A 365 -6.01 15.79 -8.66
N ASP A 366 -6.28 15.40 -7.41
CA ASP A 366 -5.28 15.42 -6.35
C ASP A 366 -4.13 14.44 -6.65
N PHE A 367 -4.43 13.24 -7.15
CA PHE A 367 -3.42 12.25 -7.51
C PHE A 367 -2.48 12.78 -8.61
N ARG A 368 -3.03 13.37 -9.68
CA ARG A 368 -2.26 14.00 -10.77
C ARG A 368 -1.41 15.16 -10.30
N ALA A 369 -1.96 16.03 -9.46
CA ALA A 369 -1.23 17.17 -8.92
C ALA A 369 -0.01 16.72 -8.13
N LEU A 370 -0.13 15.63 -7.37
CA LEU A 370 0.94 15.05 -6.55
C LEU A 370 2.04 14.32 -7.36
N GLN A 371 1.81 14.04 -8.66
CA GLN A 371 2.83 13.46 -9.55
C GLN A 371 3.83 14.50 -10.08
N LYS A 372 3.52 15.79 -9.95
CA LYS A 372 4.32 16.90 -10.51
C LYS A 372 5.47 17.37 -9.60
N ASN A 373 5.59 16.77 -8.42
CA ASN A 373 6.59 17.18 -7.41
C ASN A 373 7.77 16.19 -7.39
#